data_51f59acba80ca0a2795726e4c121b5c7
#
_entry.id   51f59acba80ca0a2795726e4c121b5c7
#
_cell.length_a   1.000
_cell.length_b   1.000
_cell.length_c   1.000
_cell.angle_alpha   90.00
_cell.angle_beta   90.00
_cell.angle_gamma   90.00
#
_symmetry.space_group_name_H-M   'P 1'
#
loop_
_entity.id
_entity.type
_entity.pdbx_description
1 polymer ?
#
loop_
_entity_poly.entity_id
_entity_poly.type
_entity_poly.pdbx_seq_one_letter_code
_entity_poly.pdbx_strand_id
1 'polypeptide(L)'
;MQHIDAWINVLRQRYQENPQAFRSERMCFLDHNFSQSWREQYQLFKTSEPDHKGLGRVLPGGASYFYDGSIPSFCQSNKKWGEDIDDIYAPVNLDDKHWVAIWISIPKRHIVVWDSIPSSSVPDAWDAIMEPFLQMVPYLLVECAATDEIRVKYGLEPYTYERPLKGVPTANNGDCGVYTVKYIECHALGVSFDPKDFARCNAKKMRDNMAVDIWKELVDQHLKENVDGDKFVGMYD
;
A
#
# COMPACT_ATOMS: atom_id res chain seq x y z
N MET A 1 1.00 12.20 -7.35
CA MET A 1 -0.04 11.27 -6.85
C MET A 1 -0.53 10.33 -7.95
N GLN A 2 -1.22 10.79 -8.96
CA GLN A 2 -1.87 9.95 -9.99
C GLN A 2 -0.99 8.82 -10.60
N HIS A 3 0.28 9.07 -10.90
CA HIS A 3 1.16 8.05 -11.49
C HIS A 3 1.56 6.94 -10.50
N ILE A 4 1.68 7.24 -9.21
CA ILE A 4 1.96 6.25 -8.17
C ILE A 4 0.78 5.28 -8.05
N ASP A 5 -0.44 5.82 -7.94
CA ASP A 5 -1.65 5.00 -7.84
C ASP A 5 -1.94 4.21 -9.11
N ALA A 6 -1.70 4.82 -10.27
CA ALA A 6 -1.79 4.09 -11.54
C ALA A 6 -0.84 2.89 -11.55
N TRP A 7 0.40 3.03 -11.06
CA TRP A 7 1.31 1.90 -10.95
C TRP A 7 0.85 0.84 -9.95
N ILE A 8 0.31 1.26 -8.81
CA ILE A 8 -0.30 0.33 -7.85
C ILE A 8 -1.45 -0.46 -8.51
N ASN A 9 -2.24 0.17 -9.37
CA ASN A 9 -3.29 -0.50 -10.12
C ASN A 9 -2.73 -1.51 -11.14
N VAL A 10 -1.62 -1.19 -11.82
CA VAL A 10 -0.90 -2.16 -12.66
C VAL A 10 -0.47 -3.37 -11.83
N LEU A 11 0.09 -3.16 -10.64
CA LEU A 11 0.49 -4.27 -9.75
C LEU A 11 -0.71 -5.10 -9.29
N ARG A 12 -1.84 -4.46 -8.95
CA ARG A 12 -3.09 -5.15 -8.60
C ARG A 12 -3.56 -6.05 -9.73
N GLN A 13 -3.57 -5.53 -10.95
CA GLN A 13 -4.00 -6.27 -12.13
C GLN A 13 -3.06 -7.44 -12.43
N ARG A 14 -1.75 -7.21 -12.49
CA ARG A 14 -0.74 -8.27 -12.68
C ARG A 14 -0.84 -9.37 -11.63
N TYR A 15 -1.08 -8.99 -10.37
CA TYR A 15 -1.27 -9.92 -9.27
C TYR A 15 -2.57 -10.73 -9.40
N GLN A 16 -3.65 -10.11 -9.83
CA GLN A 16 -4.93 -10.78 -10.05
C GLN A 16 -4.84 -11.79 -11.21
N GLU A 17 -4.15 -11.42 -12.30
CA GLU A 17 -3.98 -12.28 -13.48
C GLU A 17 -3.01 -13.43 -13.25
N ASN A 18 -1.95 -13.21 -12.49
CA ASN A 18 -0.90 -14.21 -12.26
C ASN A 18 -0.32 -14.13 -10.83
N PRO A 19 -1.06 -14.53 -9.80
CA PRO A 19 -0.61 -14.44 -8.42
C PRO A 19 0.64 -15.30 -8.13
N GLN A 20 0.84 -16.39 -8.90
CA GLN A 20 2.00 -17.28 -8.73
C GLN A 20 3.33 -16.64 -9.14
N ALA A 21 3.31 -15.56 -9.94
CA ALA A 21 4.52 -14.80 -10.27
C ALA A 21 5.05 -13.99 -9.07
N PHE A 22 4.24 -13.82 -8.04
CA PHE A 22 4.60 -13.07 -6.83
C PHE A 22 5.08 -14.02 -5.72
N ARG A 23 5.80 -13.47 -4.75
CA ARG A 23 6.39 -14.25 -3.65
C ARG A 23 5.37 -14.91 -2.72
N SER A 24 4.10 -14.49 -2.78
CA SER A 24 3.00 -15.02 -1.98
C SER A 24 1.66 -14.73 -2.67
N GLU A 25 0.71 -15.64 -2.54
CA GLU A 25 -0.68 -15.45 -2.95
C GLU A 25 -1.54 -14.76 -1.86
N ARG A 26 -0.91 -14.34 -0.74
CA ARG A 26 -1.56 -13.73 0.42
C ARG A 26 -1.09 -12.29 0.61
N MET A 27 -1.18 -11.48 -0.45
CA MET A 27 -0.78 -10.07 -0.38
C MET A 27 -1.81 -9.15 -1.03
N CYS A 28 -1.77 -7.88 -0.66
CA CYS A 28 -2.52 -6.82 -1.32
C CYS A 28 -1.69 -5.55 -1.50
N PHE A 29 -2.11 -4.76 -2.47
CA PHE A 29 -1.51 -3.47 -2.80
C PHE A 29 -2.51 -2.37 -2.52
N LEU A 30 -2.15 -1.42 -1.67
CA LEU A 30 -2.95 -0.25 -1.35
C LEU A 30 -2.35 0.99 -2.01
N ASP A 31 -3.21 1.92 -2.37
CA ASP A 31 -2.81 3.20 -2.94
C ASP A 31 -2.48 4.24 -1.86
N HIS A 32 -2.17 5.47 -2.30
CA HIS A 32 -1.83 6.52 -1.36
C HIS A 32 -3.03 6.97 -0.49
N ASN A 33 -4.29 6.77 -0.93
CA ASN A 33 -5.46 7.15 -0.15
C ASN A 33 -5.50 6.41 1.19
N PHE A 34 -5.09 5.14 1.21
CA PHE A 34 -4.94 4.40 2.46
C PHE A 34 -3.96 5.11 3.40
N SER A 35 -2.73 5.33 2.96
CA SER A 35 -1.71 5.93 3.82
C SER A 35 -2.01 7.36 4.23
N GLN A 36 -2.64 8.14 3.35
CA GLN A 36 -3.08 9.49 3.63
C GLN A 36 -4.19 9.51 4.68
N SER A 37 -5.26 8.73 4.49
CA SER A 37 -6.38 8.68 5.42
C SER A 37 -5.97 8.20 6.81
N TRP A 38 -5.04 7.23 6.90
CA TRP A 38 -4.48 6.77 8.17
C TRP A 38 -3.72 7.88 8.91
N ARG A 39 -2.90 8.64 8.22
CA ARG A 39 -2.15 9.75 8.82
C ARG A 39 -3.05 10.93 9.22
N GLU A 40 -3.96 11.34 8.34
CA GLU A 40 -4.84 12.49 8.58
C GLU A 40 -5.84 12.26 9.71
N GLN A 41 -6.39 11.04 9.82
CA GLN A 41 -7.41 10.72 10.80
C GLN A 41 -6.86 10.10 12.09
N TYR A 42 -5.55 9.90 12.18
CA TYR A 42 -4.92 9.30 13.36
C TYR A 42 -5.22 10.07 14.66
N GLN A 43 -5.23 11.40 14.62
CA GLN A 43 -5.51 12.19 15.81
C GLN A 43 -6.94 11.94 16.34
N LEU A 44 -7.90 11.75 15.45
CA LEU A 44 -9.26 11.39 15.82
C LEU A 44 -9.30 10.00 16.46
N PHE A 45 -8.62 9.02 15.88
CA PHE A 45 -8.48 7.69 16.48
C PHE A 45 -7.85 7.77 17.88
N LYS A 46 -6.75 8.52 18.03
CA LYS A 46 -6.01 8.65 19.29
C LYS A 46 -6.84 9.27 20.42
N THR A 47 -7.69 10.25 20.10
CA THR A 47 -8.50 10.96 21.08
C THR A 47 -9.87 10.32 21.32
N SER A 48 -10.29 9.38 20.48
CA SER A 48 -11.56 8.67 20.70
C SER A 48 -11.44 7.66 21.84
N GLU A 49 -12.48 7.63 22.70
CA GLU A 49 -12.52 6.73 23.85
C GLU A 49 -12.91 5.30 23.42
N PRO A 50 -12.14 4.27 23.79
CA PRO A 50 -12.53 2.90 23.56
C PRO A 50 -13.65 2.48 24.52
N ASP A 51 -14.40 1.47 24.14
CA ASP A 51 -15.36 0.80 25.01
C ASP A 51 -14.66 -0.08 26.08
N HIS A 52 -15.44 -0.75 26.91
CA HIS A 52 -14.94 -1.62 27.99
C HIS A 52 -14.11 -2.83 27.48
N LYS A 53 -14.18 -3.15 26.18
CA LYS A 53 -13.37 -4.19 25.51
C LYS A 53 -12.15 -3.63 24.82
N GLY A 54 -11.92 -2.33 24.88
CA GLY A 54 -10.85 -1.64 24.17
C GLY A 54 -11.14 -1.36 22.68
N LEU A 55 -12.41 -1.54 22.25
CA LEU A 55 -12.87 -1.37 20.87
C LEU A 55 -13.69 -0.08 20.71
N GLY A 56 -14.19 0.18 19.51
CA GLY A 56 -15.08 1.33 19.25
C GLY A 56 -14.35 2.66 19.06
N ARG A 57 -13.01 2.68 18.96
CA ARG A 57 -12.28 3.89 18.54
C ARG A 57 -12.62 4.25 17.10
N VAL A 58 -12.58 5.54 16.79
CA VAL A 58 -12.90 6.03 15.45
C VAL A 58 -11.75 5.72 14.50
N LEU A 59 -11.92 4.72 13.66
CA LEU A 59 -11.02 4.39 12.56
C LEU A 59 -11.24 5.32 11.36
N PRO A 60 -10.28 5.43 10.44
CA PRO A 60 -10.45 6.17 9.20
C PRO A 60 -11.68 5.72 8.42
N GLY A 61 -12.37 6.69 7.81
CA GLY A 61 -13.52 6.38 6.96
C GLY A 61 -13.17 5.39 5.86
N GLY A 62 -13.96 4.31 5.73
CA GLY A 62 -13.69 3.26 4.76
C GLY A 62 -12.62 2.24 5.17
N ALA A 63 -12.14 2.25 6.41
CA ALA A 63 -11.13 1.29 6.89
C ALA A 63 -11.55 -0.17 6.68
N SER A 64 -12.82 -0.49 6.91
CA SER A 64 -13.37 -1.83 6.68
C SER A 64 -13.29 -2.27 5.21
N TYR A 65 -13.40 -1.34 4.27
CA TYR A 65 -13.29 -1.66 2.83
C TYR A 65 -11.86 -1.99 2.40
N PHE A 66 -10.84 -1.43 3.07
CA PHE A 66 -9.46 -1.89 2.89
C PHE A 66 -9.29 -3.28 3.48
N TYR A 67 -9.83 -3.52 4.70
CA TYR A 67 -9.73 -4.79 5.41
C TYR A 67 -10.32 -5.96 4.62
N ASP A 68 -11.49 -5.80 4.03
CA ASP A 68 -12.22 -6.86 3.32
C ASP A 68 -11.92 -6.92 1.80
N GLY A 69 -11.07 -6.01 1.30
CA GLY A 69 -10.67 -5.96 -0.11
C GLY A 69 -11.79 -5.58 -1.06
N SER A 70 -12.84 -4.87 -0.59
CA SER A 70 -13.93 -4.37 -1.43
C SER A 70 -13.57 -3.13 -2.23
N ILE A 71 -12.45 -2.49 -1.94
CA ILE A 71 -11.90 -1.36 -2.70
C ILE A 71 -10.50 -1.67 -3.24
N PRO A 72 -10.15 -1.11 -4.41
CA PRO A 72 -11.00 -0.32 -5.31
C PRO A 72 -12.05 -1.17 -6.02
N SER A 73 -13.18 -0.56 -6.38
CA SER A 73 -14.33 -1.28 -6.94
C SER A 73 -14.05 -2.00 -8.26
N PHE A 74 -13.14 -1.47 -9.07
CA PHE A 74 -12.76 -2.05 -10.37
C PHE A 74 -11.78 -3.25 -10.24
N CYS A 75 -11.23 -3.50 -9.05
CA CYS A 75 -10.27 -4.58 -8.80
C CYS A 75 -10.44 -5.10 -7.37
N GLN A 76 -11.65 -5.55 -7.04
CA GLN A 76 -11.96 -6.08 -5.72
C GLN A 76 -11.31 -7.45 -5.54
N SER A 77 -10.56 -7.61 -4.46
CA SER A 77 -10.00 -8.90 -4.08
C SER A 77 -10.99 -9.75 -3.25
N ASN A 78 -11.84 -9.07 -2.47
CA ASN A 78 -12.72 -9.68 -1.45
C ASN A 78 -11.95 -10.59 -0.47
N LYS A 79 -10.67 -10.27 -0.25
CA LYS A 79 -9.77 -11.00 0.64
C LYS A 79 -9.55 -10.21 1.91
N LYS A 80 -9.70 -10.85 3.05
CA LYS A 80 -9.61 -10.23 4.38
C LYS A 80 -8.19 -10.24 4.92
N TRP A 81 -7.81 -9.17 5.56
CA TRP A 81 -6.52 -9.07 6.24
C TRP A 81 -6.42 -10.06 7.39
N GLY A 82 -5.30 -10.78 7.48
CA GLY A 82 -5.03 -11.77 8.52
C GLY A 82 -5.74 -13.11 8.34
N GLU A 83 -6.82 -13.17 7.55
CA GLU A 83 -7.45 -14.43 7.13
C GLU A 83 -6.89 -14.89 5.77
N ASP A 84 -6.93 -14.02 4.76
CA ASP A 84 -6.49 -14.31 3.39
C ASP A 84 -5.22 -13.55 3.01
N ILE A 85 -4.97 -12.40 3.63
CA ILE A 85 -3.85 -11.49 3.36
C ILE A 85 -2.92 -11.46 4.57
N ASP A 86 -1.64 -11.71 4.33
CA ASP A 86 -0.56 -11.62 5.30
C ASP A 86 0.33 -10.41 5.07
N ASP A 87 0.47 -9.98 3.82
CA ASP A 87 1.38 -8.93 3.38
C ASP A 87 0.63 -7.77 2.72
N ILE A 88 0.82 -6.56 3.24
CA ILE A 88 0.20 -5.34 2.71
C ILE A 88 1.31 -4.40 2.23
N TYR A 89 1.18 -3.87 1.03
CA TYR A 89 2.09 -2.88 0.45
C TYR A 89 1.37 -1.57 0.22
N ALA A 90 2.02 -0.46 0.59
CA ALA A 90 1.49 0.87 0.30
C ALA A 90 2.60 1.90 0.06
N PRO A 91 2.41 2.86 -0.84
CA PRO A 91 3.21 4.08 -0.89
C PRO A 91 2.74 5.05 0.20
N VAL A 92 3.67 5.74 0.83
CA VAL A 92 3.39 6.79 1.81
C VAL A 92 3.98 8.09 1.32
N ASN A 93 3.15 9.13 1.22
CA ASN A 93 3.58 10.48 0.91
C ASN A 93 3.87 11.26 2.19
N LEU A 94 5.04 11.84 2.26
CA LEU A 94 5.48 12.69 3.37
C LEU A 94 5.38 14.17 2.95
N ASP A 95 4.27 14.81 3.30
CA ASP A 95 4.01 16.25 3.14
C ASP A 95 4.21 16.78 1.71
N ASP A 96 3.82 15.98 0.72
CA ASP A 96 3.97 16.26 -0.72
C ASP A 96 5.42 16.48 -1.19
N LYS A 97 6.38 16.10 -0.36
CA LYS A 97 7.82 16.31 -0.63
C LYS A 97 8.59 15.05 -0.87
N HIS A 98 8.17 13.96 -0.24
CA HIS A 98 8.90 12.70 -0.29
C HIS A 98 7.99 11.48 -0.29
N TRP A 99 8.37 10.45 -1.02
CA TRP A 99 7.68 9.17 -1.08
C TRP A 99 8.53 8.06 -0.50
N VAL A 100 7.91 7.20 0.29
CA VAL A 100 8.50 5.97 0.82
C VAL A 100 7.54 4.80 0.60
N ALA A 101 8.08 3.60 0.56
CA ALA A 101 7.29 2.38 0.51
C ALA A 101 7.19 1.75 1.89
N ILE A 102 6.03 1.22 2.23
CA ILE A 102 5.86 0.36 3.40
C ILE A 102 5.42 -1.04 2.99
N TRP A 103 5.95 -2.02 3.68
CA TRP A 103 5.48 -3.39 3.71
C TRP A 103 5.06 -3.74 5.13
N ILE A 104 3.79 -4.10 5.30
CA ILE A 104 3.21 -4.52 6.57
C ILE A 104 3.09 -6.03 6.54
N SER A 105 3.77 -6.71 7.45
CA SER A 105 3.60 -8.15 7.66
C SER A 105 2.71 -8.40 8.86
N ILE A 106 1.48 -8.86 8.61
CA ILE A 106 0.51 -9.17 9.66
C ILE A 106 1.03 -10.29 10.58
N PRO A 107 1.55 -11.43 10.05
CA PRO A 107 2.05 -12.50 10.92
C PRO A 107 3.27 -12.10 11.77
N LYS A 108 4.13 -11.21 11.25
CA LYS A 108 5.29 -10.72 11.98
C LYS A 108 4.96 -9.57 12.92
N ARG A 109 3.80 -8.97 12.80
CA ARG A 109 3.41 -7.73 13.50
C ARG A 109 4.45 -6.64 13.32
N HIS A 110 4.93 -6.48 12.08
CA HIS A 110 6.08 -5.65 11.76
C HIS A 110 5.91 -4.92 10.43
N ILE A 111 6.45 -3.72 10.36
CA ILE A 111 6.43 -2.87 9.17
C ILE A 111 7.86 -2.57 8.74
N VAL A 112 8.16 -2.78 7.47
CA VAL A 112 9.43 -2.34 6.86
C VAL A 112 9.18 -1.12 6.01
N VAL A 113 10.03 -0.09 6.20
CA VAL A 113 9.97 1.16 5.44
C VAL A 113 11.18 1.24 4.52
N TRP A 114 10.96 1.33 3.21
CA TRP A 114 12.03 1.58 2.25
C TRP A 114 12.03 3.04 1.84
N ASP A 115 13.12 3.71 2.19
CA ASP A 115 13.35 5.13 1.95
C ASP A 115 14.55 5.32 1.03
N SER A 116 14.32 5.91 -0.13
CA SER A 116 15.37 6.16 -1.13
C SER A 116 16.22 7.40 -0.83
N ILE A 117 15.81 8.27 0.11
CA ILE A 117 16.53 9.48 0.51
C ILE A 117 16.65 9.53 2.05
N PRO A 118 17.41 8.62 2.67
CA PRO A 118 17.43 8.44 4.12
C PRO A 118 17.92 9.65 4.93
N SER A 119 18.56 10.61 4.28
CA SER A 119 19.02 11.85 4.92
C SER A 119 17.93 12.95 5.01
N SER A 120 16.75 12.72 4.44
CA SER A 120 15.71 13.75 4.31
C SER A 120 14.92 14.02 5.60
N SER A 121 15.06 13.22 6.64
CA SER A 121 14.28 13.35 7.89
C SER A 121 15.07 13.03 9.16
N VAL A 122 14.69 13.70 10.25
CA VAL A 122 15.25 13.47 11.60
C VAL A 122 14.69 12.15 12.16
N PRO A 123 15.47 11.32 12.87
CA PRO A 123 15.00 10.04 13.41
C PRO A 123 13.68 10.13 14.19
N ASP A 124 13.53 11.11 15.06
CA ASP A 124 12.32 11.29 15.90
C ASP A 124 11.05 11.58 15.11
N ALA A 125 11.17 12.10 13.88
CA ALA A 125 10.02 12.33 13.01
C ALA A 125 9.42 11.01 12.48
N TRP A 126 10.22 9.94 12.37
CA TRP A 126 9.76 8.65 11.85
C TRP A 126 8.80 7.94 12.78
N ASP A 127 8.98 8.04 14.09
CA ASP A 127 8.04 7.46 15.06
C ASP A 127 6.65 8.07 14.87
N ALA A 128 6.56 9.39 14.73
CA ALA A 128 5.30 10.09 14.50
C ALA A 128 4.67 9.75 13.13
N ILE A 129 5.50 9.54 12.09
CA ILE A 129 5.03 9.15 10.76
C ILE A 129 4.45 7.73 10.77
N MET A 130 5.08 6.82 11.50
CA MET A 130 4.71 5.41 11.52
C MET A 130 3.64 5.07 12.56
N GLU A 131 3.50 5.86 13.62
CA GLU A 131 2.54 5.63 14.72
C GLU A 131 1.11 5.31 14.24
N PRO A 132 0.54 5.99 13.23
CA PRO A 132 -0.78 5.66 12.69
C PRO A 132 -0.90 4.20 12.21
N PHE A 133 0.11 3.72 11.49
CA PHE A 133 0.10 2.36 10.95
C PHE A 133 0.35 1.32 12.04
N LEU A 134 1.26 1.62 12.98
CA LEU A 134 1.61 0.72 14.08
C LEU A 134 0.43 0.46 15.01
N GLN A 135 -0.45 1.45 15.21
CA GLN A 135 -1.59 1.35 16.12
C GLN A 135 -2.90 0.96 15.42
N MET A 136 -3.23 1.60 14.28
CA MET A 136 -4.54 1.38 13.68
C MET A 136 -4.63 0.09 12.85
N VAL A 137 -3.52 -0.45 12.31
CA VAL A 137 -3.57 -1.73 11.58
C VAL A 137 -3.95 -2.89 12.51
N PRO A 138 -3.26 -3.15 13.64
CA PRO A 138 -3.70 -4.19 14.57
C PRO A 138 -5.08 -3.91 15.15
N TYR A 139 -5.42 -2.64 15.41
CA TYR A 139 -6.74 -2.27 15.91
C TYR A 139 -7.85 -2.65 14.90
N LEU A 140 -7.68 -2.34 13.62
CA LEU A 140 -8.63 -2.71 12.58
C LEU A 140 -8.82 -4.23 12.47
N LEU A 141 -7.73 -5.01 12.57
CA LEU A 141 -7.80 -6.47 12.58
C LEU A 141 -8.65 -7.01 13.74
N VAL A 142 -8.49 -6.45 14.93
CA VAL A 142 -9.27 -6.84 16.11
C VAL A 142 -10.71 -6.38 16.00
N GLU A 143 -10.95 -5.15 15.54
CA GLU A 143 -12.31 -4.58 15.37
C GLU A 143 -13.14 -5.39 14.37
N CYS A 144 -12.53 -5.79 13.24
CA CYS A 144 -13.20 -6.53 12.16
C CYS A 144 -13.19 -8.06 12.36
N ALA A 145 -12.50 -8.58 13.37
CA ALA A 145 -12.42 -10.02 13.61
C ALA A 145 -13.79 -10.63 13.94
N ALA A 146 -14.09 -11.74 13.28
CA ALA A 146 -15.40 -12.39 13.38
C ALA A 146 -15.67 -13.06 14.75
N THR A 147 -14.61 -13.49 15.45
CA THR A 147 -14.71 -14.19 16.74
C THR A 147 -13.72 -13.66 17.77
N ASP A 148 -14.01 -13.91 19.05
CA ASP A 148 -13.12 -13.49 20.14
C ASP A 148 -11.78 -14.23 20.12
N GLU A 149 -11.72 -15.47 19.62
CA GLU A 149 -10.46 -16.21 19.46
C GLU A 149 -9.55 -15.54 18.44
N ILE A 150 -10.11 -15.06 17.32
CA ILE A 150 -9.36 -14.31 16.30
C ILE A 150 -8.90 -12.96 16.85
N ARG A 151 -9.74 -12.27 17.63
CA ARG A 151 -9.36 -11.01 18.31
C ARG A 151 -8.16 -11.20 19.23
N VAL A 152 -8.18 -12.25 20.04
CA VAL A 152 -7.07 -12.59 20.94
C VAL A 152 -5.78 -12.89 20.14
N LYS A 153 -5.90 -13.60 19.01
CA LYS A 153 -4.77 -13.89 18.13
C LYS A 153 -4.10 -12.61 17.57
N TYR A 154 -4.92 -11.62 17.17
CA TYR A 154 -4.38 -10.39 16.61
C TYR A 154 -3.80 -9.48 17.68
N GLY A 155 -4.50 -9.28 18.80
CA GLY A 155 -4.09 -8.40 19.90
C GLY A 155 -4.05 -6.91 19.50
N LEU A 156 -4.21 -6.04 20.49
CA LEU A 156 -4.24 -4.58 20.30
C LEU A 156 -2.86 -3.92 20.43
N GLU A 157 -1.81 -4.66 20.80
CA GLU A 157 -0.47 -4.10 20.94
C GLU A 157 -0.01 -3.51 19.60
N PRO A 158 0.64 -2.36 19.62
CA PRO A 158 1.20 -1.76 18.41
C PRO A 158 2.18 -2.67 17.69
N TYR A 159 2.22 -2.60 16.37
CA TYR A 159 3.27 -3.23 15.59
C TYR A 159 4.61 -2.54 15.82
N THR A 160 5.69 -3.20 15.44
CA THR A 160 7.02 -2.60 15.38
C THR A 160 7.36 -2.18 13.96
N TYR A 161 8.38 -1.35 13.77
CA TYR A 161 8.86 -1.04 12.43
C TYR A 161 10.39 -0.96 12.36
N GLU A 162 10.90 -1.11 11.15
CA GLU A 162 12.29 -0.82 10.82
C GLU A 162 12.40 -0.02 9.52
N ARG A 163 13.45 0.79 9.42
CA ARG A 163 13.85 1.49 8.20
C ARG A 163 15.30 1.10 7.87
N PRO A 164 15.51 0.01 7.09
CA PRO A 164 16.82 -0.45 6.75
C PRO A 164 17.57 0.57 5.88
N LEU A 165 18.78 0.92 6.28
CA LEU A 165 19.65 1.82 5.51
C LEU A 165 20.62 1.06 4.60
N LYS A 166 20.86 -0.22 4.90
CA LYS A 166 21.75 -1.08 4.11
C LYS A 166 20.91 -1.96 3.16
N GLY A 167 21.41 -2.11 1.95
CA GLY A 167 20.74 -2.93 0.94
C GLY A 167 19.52 -2.27 0.29
N VAL A 168 19.21 -1.03 0.63
CA VAL A 168 18.18 -0.21 0.00
C VAL A 168 18.85 0.80 -0.93
N PRO A 169 18.64 0.74 -2.24
CA PRO A 169 19.22 1.69 -3.19
C PRO A 169 18.76 3.11 -2.92
N THR A 170 19.60 4.09 -3.18
CA THR A 170 19.30 5.51 -2.93
C THR A 170 19.00 6.26 -4.23
N ALA A 171 18.02 7.15 -4.19
CA ALA A 171 17.61 8.00 -5.29
C ALA A 171 18.27 9.40 -5.25
N ASN A 172 18.15 10.13 -6.36
CA ASN A 172 18.33 11.57 -6.37
C ASN A 172 17.02 12.28 -5.95
N ASN A 173 17.12 13.55 -5.60
CA ASN A 173 15.94 14.38 -5.35
C ASN A 173 15.01 14.37 -6.59
N GLY A 174 13.72 14.16 -6.35
CA GLY A 174 12.70 14.07 -7.39
C GLY A 174 12.48 12.65 -7.97
N ASP A 175 13.28 11.67 -7.59
CA ASP A 175 13.13 10.29 -8.06
C ASP A 175 12.48 9.35 -7.02
N CYS A 176 12.21 9.84 -5.80
CA CYS A 176 11.68 9.03 -4.70
C CYS A 176 10.41 8.26 -5.07
N GLY A 177 9.50 8.86 -5.82
CA GLY A 177 8.24 8.20 -6.22
C GLY A 177 8.46 6.95 -7.06
N VAL A 178 9.35 6.99 -8.07
CA VAL A 178 9.64 5.83 -8.90
C VAL A 178 10.36 4.73 -8.12
N TYR A 179 11.25 5.11 -7.20
CA TYR A 179 11.92 4.15 -6.33
C TYR A 179 10.93 3.47 -5.37
N THR A 180 10.01 4.24 -4.78
CA THR A 180 8.96 3.72 -3.89
C THR A 180 8.19 2.59 -4.53
N VAL A 181 7.66 2.79 -5.73
CA VAL A 181 6.87 1.75 -6.39
C VAL A 181 7.73 0.59 -6.88
N LYS A 182 9.00 0.83 -7.24
CA LYS A 182 9.93 -0.24 -7.59
C LYS A 182 10.35 -1.10 -6.39
N TYR A 183 10.47 -0.55 -5.19
CA TYR A 183 10.67 -1.35 -3.98
C TYR A 183 9.48 -2.28 -3.72
N ILE A 184 8.25 -1.74 -3.83
CA ILE A 184 7.03 -2.53 -3.69
C ILE A 184 7.03 -3.67 -4.71
N GLU A 185 7.23 -3.36 -5.99
CA GLU A 185 7.24 -4.34 -7.07
C GLU A 185 8.30 -5.43 -6.85
N CYS A 186 9.56 -5.05 -6.66
CA CYS A 186 10.65 -6.01 -6.49
C CYS A 186 10.42 -6.91 -5.28
N HIS A 187 10.05 -6.35 -4.13
CA HIS A 187 9.82 -7.16 -2.94
C HIS A 187 8.60 -8.06 -3.09
N ALA A 188 7.53 -7.59 -3.70
CA ALA A 188 6.34 -8.39 -3.97
C ALA A 188 6.61 -9.55 -4.95
N LEU A 189 7.51 -9.35 -5.92
CA LEU A 189 7.97 -10.40 -6.85
C LEU A 189 9.04 -11.33 -6.24
N GLY A 190 9.53 -11.05 -5.01
CA GLY A 190 10.63 -11.81 -4.41
C GLY A 190 11.99 -11.55 -5.06
N VAL A 191 12.13 -10.44 -5.78
CA VAL A 191 13.39 -10.04 -6.46
C VAL A 191 14.18 -9.10 -5.54
N SER A 192 15.50 -9.29 -5.49
CA SER A 192 16.38 -8.39 -4.73
C SER A 192 16.45 -7.01 -5.36
N PHE A 193 16.78 -6.00 -4.56
CA PHE A 193 17.06 -4.65 -5.05
C PHE A 193 18.44 -4.62 -5.70
N ASP A 194 18.54 -5.04 -6.97
CA ASP A 194 19.83 -5.04 -7.68
C ASP A 194 20.33 -3.59 -7.85
N PRO A 195 21.53 -3.25 -7.34
CA PRO A 195 22.11 -1.92 -7.48
C PRO A 195 22.28 -1.48 -8.94
N LYS A 196 22.36 -2.41 -9.90
CA LYS A 196 22.46 -2.09 -11.32
C LYS A 196 21.12 -1.57 -11.85
N ASP A 197 20.01 -2.22 -11.48
CA ASP A 197 18.68 -1.80 -11.90
C ASP A 197 18.27 -0.48 -11.24
N PHE A 198 18.65 -0.32 -9.98
CA PHE A 198 18.41 0.90 -9.20
C PHE A 198 19.53 1.95 -9.35
N ALA A 199 20.42 1.83 -10.34
CA ALA A 199 21.42 2.88 -10.57
C ALA A 199 20.74 4.22 -10.87
N ARG A 200 21.23 5.30 -10.25
CA ARG A 200 20.63 6.65 -10.36
C ARG A 200 20.44 7.11 -11.80
N CYS A 201 21.29 6.69 -12.72
CA CYS A 201 21.14 6.97 -14.15
C CYS A 201 19.93 6.27 -14.80
N ASN A 202 19.38 5.24 -14.17
CA ASN A 202 18.23 4.49 -14.66
C ASN A 202 16.87 5.07 -14.23
N ALA A 203 16.82 6.05 -13.32
CA ALA A 203 15.57 6.60 -12.82
C ALA A 203 14.66 7.14 -13.94
N LYS A 204 15.23 7.78 -14.94
CA LYS A 204 14.48 8.22 -16.13
C LYS A 204 13.91 7.03 -16.88
N LYS A 205 14.73 6.01 -17.18
CA LYS A 205 14.28 4.79 -17.89
C LYS A 205 13.20 4.04 -17.11
N MET A 206 13.34 3.96 -15.77
CA MET A 206 12.28 3.37 -14.93
C MET A 206 10.97 4.14 -15.08
N ARG A 207 10.98 5.48 -15.04
CA ARG A 207 9.77 6.30 -15.26
C ARG A 207 9.17 6.10 -16.64
N ASP A 208 10.00 6.10 -17.68
CA ASP A 208 9.54 5.94 -19.06
C ASP A 208 8.89 4.55 -19.26
N ASN A 209 9.51 3.49 -18.72
CA ASN A 209 8.93 2.15 -18.75
C ASN A 209 7.60 2.07 -17.98
N MET A 210 7.54 2.65 -16.77
CA MET A 210 6.31 2.69 -15.98
C MET A 210 5.19 3.41 -16.72
N ALA A 211 5.48 4.55 -17.38
CA ALA A 211 4.48 5.29 -18.15
C ALA A 211 3.94 4.44 -19.31
N VAL A 212 4.80 3.68 -19.99
CA VAL A 212 4.40 2.76 -21.07
C VAL A 212 3.54 1.62 -20.54
N ASP A 213 3.93 1.02 -19.41
CA ASP A 213 3.18 -0.10 -18.82
C ASP A 213 1.80 0.38 -18.30
N ILE A 214 1.75 1.54 -17.63
CA ILE A 214 0.48 2.16 -17.22
C ILE A 214 -0.43 2.39 -18.42
N TRP A 215 0.11 2.94 -19.52
CA TRP A 215 -0.66 3.16 -20.73
C TRP A 215 -1.20 1.85 -21.31
N LYS A 216 -0.35 0.84 -21.47
CA LYS A 216 -0.74 -0.43 -22.09
C LYS A 216 -1.74 -1.22 -21.24
N GLU A 217 -1.53 -1.26 -19.94
CA GLU A 217 -2.27 -2.15 -19.06
C GLU A 217 -3.54 -1.52 -18.47
N LEU A 218 -3.59 -0.21 -18.30
CA LEU A 218 -4.76 0.46 -17.74
C LEU A 218 -5.54 1.27 -18.78
N VAL A 219 -4.87 2.13 -19.55
CA VAL A 219 -5.56 3.06 -20.45
C VAL A 219 -6.07 2.35 -21.71
N ASP A 220 -5.25 1.47 -22.27
CA ASP A 220 -5.63 0.72 -23.48
C ASP A 220 -6.79 -0.26 -23.21
N GLN A 221 -6.87 -0.83 -22.02
CA GLN A 221 -8.01 -1.64 -21.58
C GLN A 221 -9.28 -0.79 -21.40
N HIS A 222 -9.20 0.37 -20.73
CA HIS A 222 -10.35 1.26 -20.61
C HIS A 222 -10.86 1.78 -21.95
N LEU A 223 -9.97 2.00 -22.91
CA LEU A 223 -10.39 2.36 -24.27
C LEU A 223 -11.12 1.20 -24.97
N LYS A 224 -10.69 -0.04 -24.75
CA LYS A 224 -11.37 -1.24 -25.28
C LYS A 224 -12.73 -1.47 -24.61
N GLU A 225 -12.81 -1.32 -23.29
CA GLU A 225 -14.04 -1.43 -22.52
C GLU A 225 -15.04 -0.32 -22.89
N ASN A 226 -14.58 0.92 -23.12
CA ASN A 226 -15.43 2.03 -23.55
C ASN A 226 -15.95 1.86 -24.98
N VAL A 227 -15.20 1.25 -25.89
CA VAL A 227 -15.67 0.93 -27.25
C VAL A 227 -16.82 -0.06 -27.22
N ASP A 228 -16.86 -0.97 -26.23
CA ASP A 228 -17.98 -1.87 -26.02
C ASP A 228 -19.17 -1.18 -25.30
N GLY A 229 -18.89 -0.18 -24.46
CA GLY A 229 -19.90 0.65 -23.76
C GLY A 229 -20.65 1.61 -24.70
N ASP A 230 -19.97 2.20 -25.68
CA ASP A 230 -20.59 3.12 -26.65
C ASP A 230 -21.64 2.42 -27.56
N LYS A 231 -21.59 1.09 -27.68
CA LYS A 231 -22.65 0.33 -28.39
C LYS A 231 -23.99 0.31 -27.66
N PHE A 232 -24.01 0.65 -26.36
CA PHE A 232 -25.23 0.71 -25.54
C PHE A 232 -25.82 2.11 -25.43
N VAL A 233 -25.06 3.18 -25.70
CA VAL A 233 -25.54 4.58 -25.61
C VAL A 233 -26.52 4.92 -26.76
N GLY A 234 -26.50 4.19 -27.86
CA GLY A 234 -27.45 4.34 -28.98
C GLY A 234 -28.83 3.67 -28.80
N MET A 235 -29.13 3.13 -27.62
CA MET A 235 -30.42 2.43 -27.36
C MET A 235 -31.40 3.25 -26.52
N TYR A 236 -31.15 4.53 -26.28
CA TYR A 236 -31.98 5.42 -25.47
C TYR A 236 -32.41 6.70 -26.23
N ASP A 237 -32.61 6.61 -27.55
CA ASP A 237 -33.35 7.60 -28.36
C ASP A 237 -34.72 7.06 -28.80
#